data_68b165b9f492e57afcc8c07c50da2838
#
_entry.id   68b165b9f492e57afcc8c07c50da2838
#
_cell.length_a   1.000
_cell.length_b   1.000
_cell.length_c   1.000
_cell.angle_alpha   90.00
_cell.angle_beta   90.00
_cell.angle_gamma   90.00
#
_symmetry.space_group_name_H-M   'P 1'
#
loop_
_entity.id
_entity.type
_entity.pdbx_description
1 polymer ?
#
loop_
_entity_poly.entity_id
_entity_poly.type
_entity_poly.pdbx_seq_one_letter_code
_entity_poly.pdbx_strand_id
1 'polypeptide(L)'
;MRAGVLRTDEARFARLADFPFRARYVEVDGGRFGPLRMASIDEGARGADVALLLHGEPSWSYLYRKLIPQVTAAGFRAVAPDFIGFGRSDKLAERGAYSYDAHVGWLASLVEQLGLERVTLVCQDWGGPIGLRVLAQQPQRFRAVLAANTLLPNCEPPPRGVADWPGTVIENWVATANAATDLPVSAIIAGVCRNPPSAAALAAYDAPFPDARHKAAVLAFPGLIPIRPEMPGIAQNREVWAVLERFTRPFVTAFSDGDPTTAPWAEVFRARVPGAAGQPHAVIRDAGHFLQEEQGEALGEVLLELLRRAS
;
A
#
# COMPACT_ATOMS: atom_id res chain seq x y z
N MET A 1 17.81 -3.92 -21.96
CA MET A 1 17.52 -3.72 -20.51
C MET A 1 18.85 -3.77 -19.75
N ARG A 2 18.95 -3.03 -18.65
CA ARG A 2 20.15 -3.04 -17.81
C ARG A 2 20.25 -4.36 -17.06
N ALA A 3 21.48 -4.79 -16.73
CA ALA A 3 21.68 -6.02 -15.96
C ALA A 3 20.97 -5.92 -14.60
N GLY A 4 20.23 -6.96 -14.24
CA GLY A 4 19.49 -7.03 -12.97
C GLY A 4 18.15 -6.29 -12.94
N VAL A 5 17.77 -5.52 -13.98
CA VAL A 5 16.46 -4.85 -14.08
C VAL A 5 15.57 -5.63 -15.06
N LEU A 6 14.38 -6.00 -14.61
CA LEU A 6 13.37 -6.70 -15.40
C LEU A 6 12.18 -5.77 -15.65
N ARG A 7 11.51 -6.01 -16.75
CA ARG A 7 10.30 -5.28 -17.14
C ARG A 7 9.31 -6.28 -17.69
N THR A 8 8.10 -6.31 -17.13
CA THR A 8 7.01 -7.15 -17.62
C THR A 8 6.53 -6.61 -18.97
N ASP A 9 6.28 -7.50 -19.92
CA ASP A 9 5.75 -7.16 -21.24
C ASP A 9 4.37 -6.49 -21.11
N GLU A 10 4.18 -5.34 -21.75
CA GLU A 10 2.92 -4.58 -21.74
C GLU A 10 1.74 -5.40 -22.29
N ALA A 11 1.98 -6.39 -23.16
CA ALA A 11 0.94 -7.28 -23.67
C ALA A 11 0.22 -8.05 -22.54
N ARG A 12 0.89 -8.30 -21.42
CA ARG A 12 0.30 -8.97 -20.26
C ARG A 12 -0.75 -8.11 -19.54
N PHE A 13 -0.75 -6.81 -19.76
CA PHE A 13 -1.71 -5.85 -19.18
C PHE A 13 -2.82 -5.41 -20.14
N ALA A 14 -2.86 -5.96 -21.36
CA ALA A 14 -3.69 -5.43 -22.44
C ALA A 14 -5.20 -5.69 -22.26
N ARG A 15 -5.62 -6.70 -21.51
CA ARG A 15 -7.02 -7.13 -21.38
C ARG A 15 -7.35 -7.58 -19.96
N LEU A 16 -6.98 -6.75 -18.99
CA LEU A 16 -7.28 -7.03 -17.60
C LEU A 16 -8.75 -6.72 -17.29
N ALA A 17 -9.39 -7.59 -16.52
CA ALA A 17 -10.77 -7.41 -16.11
C ALA A 17 -10.94 -6.11 -15.32
N ASP A 18 -11.90 -5.29 -15.71
CA ASP A 18 -12.27 -4.02 -15.04
C ASP A 18 -11.10 -3.02 -14.83
N PHE A 19 -10.06 -3.07 -15.70
CA PHE A 19 -8.88 -2.23 -15.57
C PHE A 19 -8.54 -1.48 -16.87
N PRO A 20 -9.34 -0.49 -17.29
CA PRO A 20 -9.13 0.24 -18.55
C PRO A 20 -8.04 1.30 -18.47
N PHE A 21 -7.35 1.45 -17.33
CA PHE A 21 -6.45 2.54 -17.04
C PHE A 21 -5.10 2.40 -17.75
N ARG A 22 -4.57 3.55 -18.17
CA ARG A 22 -3.23 3.64 -18.76
C ARG A 22 -2.21 4.01 -17.69
N ALA A 23 -1.08 3.29 -17.65
CA ALA A 23 0.01 3.65 -16.77
C ALA A 23 0.73 4.90 -17.27
N ARG A 24 1.10 5.77 -16.32
CA ARG A 24 2.10 6.83 -16.47
C ARG A 24 3.37 6.41 -15.76
N TYR A 25 4.49 6.97 -16.11
CA TYR A 25 5.78 6.58 -15.57
C TYR A 25 6.57 7.80 -15.14
N VAL A 26 7.26 7.66 -14.01
CA VAL A 26 8.35 8.54 -13.57
C VAL A 26 9.62 7.71 -13.46
N GLU A 27 10.78 8.37 -13.56
CA GLU A 27 12.06 7.72 -13.27
C GLU A 27 12.47 8.03 -11.82
N VAL A 28 12.80 6.99 -11.07
CA VAL A 28 13.30 7.07 -9.70
C VAL A 28 14.71 6.53 -9.62
N ASP A 29 15.51 6.99 -8.66
CA ASP A 29 16.89 6.54 -8.52
C ASP A 29 16.93 5.09 -8.01
N GLY A 30 17.46 4.20 -8.82
CA GLY A 30 17.69 2.78 -8.49
C GLY A 30 19.10 2.51 -7.96
N GLY A 31 19.88 3.54 -7.61
CA GLY A 31 21.25 3.41 -7.13
C GLY A 31 22.13 2.69 -8.15
N ARG A 32 22.75 1.59 -7.77
CA ARG A 32 23.62 0.76 -8.65
C ARG A 32 22.93 0.25 -9.92
N PHE A 33 21.61 0.17 -9.92
CA PHE A 33 20.82 -0.26 -11.09
C PHE A 33 20.50 0.88 -12.05
N GLY A 34 20.84 2.13 -11.69
CA GLY A 34 20.50 3.34 -12.44
C GLY A 34 18.99 3.66 -12.35
N PRO A 35 18.48 4.59 -13.20
CA PRO A 35 17.07 4.97 -13.13
C PRO A 35 16.13 3.80 -13.39
N LEU A 36 15.11 3.68 -12.52
CA LEU A 36 14.03 2.70 -12.60
C LEU A 36 12.73 3.39 -12.98
N ARG A 37 11.94 2.78 -13.85
CA ARG A 37 10.59 3.27 -14.14
C ARG A 37 9.62 2.86 -13.03
N MET A 38 8.99 3.84 -12.40
CA MET A 38 7.88 3.63 -11.48
C MET A 38 6.57 3.98 -12.17
N ALA A 39 5.67 3.02 -12.28
CA ALA A 39 4.37 3.18 -12.90
C ALA A 39 3.36 3.76 -11.92
N SER A 40 2.37 4.48 -12.42
CA SER A 40 1.18 4.88 -11.68
C SER A 40 -0.03 4.99 -12.59
N ILE A 41 -1.21 4.70 -12.06
CA ILE A 41 -2.46 5.18 -12.63
C ILE A 41 -2.66 6.60 -12.10
N ASP A 42 -2.99 7.55 -12.96
CA ASP A 42 -3.16 8.97 -12.63
C ASP A 42 -4.36 9.52 -13.40
N GLU A 43 -5.54 9.46 -12.77
CA GLU A 43 -6.83 9.78 -13.36
C GLU A 43 -7.48 10.97 -12.62
N GLY A 44 -8.23 11.77 -13.36
CA GLY A 44 -8.88 12.99 -12.86
C GLY A 44 -8.12 14.27 -13.21
N ALA A 45 -8.64 15.43 -12.79
CA ALA A 45 -8.06 16.72 -13.11
C ALA A 45 -6.77 17.00 -12.31
N ARG A 46 -5.71 17.48 -12.98
CA ARG A 46 -4.42 17.72 -12.32
C ARG A 46 -4.45 18.73 -11.17
N GLY A 47 -5.38 19.68 -11.18
CA GLY A 47 -5.53 20.67 -10.11
C GLY A 47 -6.44 20.23 -8.96
N ALA A 48 -7.08 19.06 -9.06
CA ALA A 48 -7.96 18.55 -8.02
C ALA A 48 -7.17 18.01 -6.83
N ASP A 49 -7.85 17.93 -5.67
CA ASP A 49 -7.32 17.27 -4.49
C ASP A 49 -7.06 15.79 -4.76
N VAL A 50 -5.99 15.24 -4.20
CA VAL A 50 -5.44 13.94 -4.56
C VAL A 50 -5.83 12.87 -3.56
N ALA A 51 -6.35 11.75 -4.04
CA ALA A 51 -6.32 10.46 -3.34
C ALA A 51 -5.10 9.65 -3.81
N LEU A 52 -4.10 9.51 -2.95
CA LEU A 52 -2.92 8.67 -3.19
C LEU A 52 -3.19 7.27 -2.65
N LEU A 53 -3.35 6.29 -3.56
CA LEU A 53 -3.84 4.95 -3.28
C LEU A 53 -2.68 3.96 -3.27
N LEU A 54 -2.20 3.57 -2.10
CA LEU A 54 -1.00 2.75 -1.91
C LEU A 54 -1.37 1.30 -1.60
N HIS A 55 -1.00 0.41 -2.51
CA HIS A 55 -1.16 -1.03 -2.36
C HIS A 55 -0.11 -1.65 -1.44
N GLY A 56 -0.30 -2.93 -1.10
CA GLY A 56 0.67 -3.73 -0.39
C GLY A 56 1.12 -4.97 -1.15
N GLU A 57 1.78 -5.87 -0.46
CA GLU A 57 2.32 -7.13 -0.99
C GLU A 57 1.23 -8.22 -0.95
N PRO A 58 1.08 -9.06 -1.97
CA PRO A 58 1.75 -9.08 -3.28
C PRO A 58 0.94 -8.41 -4.39
N SER A 59 0.09 -7.43 -4.05
CA SER A 59 -0.80 -6.74 -4.97
C SER A 59 -0.10 -5.64 -5.80
N TRP A 60 -0.86 -4.86 -6.53
CA TRP A 60 -0.43 -3.72 -7.32
C TRP A 60 -1.62 -2.77 -7.57
N SER A 61 -1.49 -1.69 -8.31
CA SER A 61 -2.55 -0.68 -8.51
C SER A 61 -3.90 -1.26 -8.99
N TYR A 62 -3.92 -2.47 -9.54
CA TYR A 62 -5.14 -3.20 -9.88
C TYR A 62 -6.10 -3.36 -8.69
N LEU A 63 -5.58 -3.44 -7.47
CA LEU A 63 -6.36 -3.50 -6.23
C LEU A 63 -7.35 -2.33 -6.11
N TYR A 64 -6.97 -1.17 -6.63
CA TYR A 64 -7.77 0.06 -6.53
C TYR A 64 -8.72 0.31 -7.71
N ARG A 65 -8.86 -0.65 -8.66
CA ARG A 65 -9.68 -0.46 -9.85
C ARG A 65 -11.14 -0.09 -9.58
N LYS A 66 -11.68 -0.54 -8.45
CA LYS A 66 -13.05 -0.22 -8.03
C LYS A 66 -13.17 1.18 -7.39
N LEU A 67 -12.11 1.68 -6.77
CA LEU A 67 -12.08 2.99 -6.10
C LEU A 67 -11.75 4.15 -7.06
N ILE A 68 -10.86 3.93 -8.02
CA ILE A 68 -10.44 4.98 -8.97
C ILE A 68 -11.64 5.65 -9.66
N PRO A 69 -12.63 4.93 -10.24
CA PRO A 69 -13.78 5.56 -10.86
C PRO A 69 -14.64 6.36 -9.89
N GLN A 70 -14.79 5.89 -8.66
CA GLN A 70 -15.57 6.59 -7.63
C GLN A 70 -14.92 7.93 -7.25
N VAL A 71 -13.59 7.92 -7.04
CA VAL A 71 -12.80 9.12 -6.72
C VAL A 71 -12.89 10.15 -7.84
N THR A 72 -12.69 9.71 -9.09
CA THR A 72 -12.70 10.61 -10.25
C THR A 72 -14.10 11.14 -10.57
N ALA A 73 -15.15 10.33 -10.43
CA ALA A 73 -16.54 10.75 -10.60
C ALA A 73 -16.95 11.79 -9.55
N ALA A 74 -16.34 11.78 -8.36
CA ALA A 74 -16.54 12.78 -7.32
C ALA A 74 -15.72 14.07 -7.51
N GLY A 75 -14.94 14.19 -8.60
CA GLY A 75 -14.15 15.37 -8.93
C GLY A 75 -12.74 15.41 -8.34
N PHE A 76 -12.28 14.34 -7.71
CA PHE A 76 -10.94 14.22 -7.15
C PHE A 76 -9.97 13.57 -8.15
N ARG A 77 -8.66 13.69 -7.90
CA ARG A 77 -7.61 13.01 -8.67
C ARG A 77 -7.19 11.74 -7.93
N ALA A 78 -7.23 10.60 -8.61
CA ALA A 78 -6.77 9.32 -8.10
C ALA A 78 -5.37 9.03 -8.64
N VAL A 79 -4.40 8.84 -7.74
CA VAL A 79 -3.03 8.43 -8.08
C VAL A 79 -2.74 7.10 -7.38
N ALA A 80 -2.59 6.03 -8.15
CA ALA A 80 -2.30 4.69 -7.66
C ALA A 80 -0.96 4.19 -8.25
N PRO A 81 0.17 4.37 -7.55
CA PRO A 81 1.45 3.88 -8.02
C PRO A 81 1.57 2.35 -7.86
N ASP A 82 2.37 1.74 -8.73
CA ASP A 82 2.92 0.40 -8.53
C ASP A 82 4.29 0.54 -7.87
N PHE A 83 4.50 -0.03 -6.71
CA PHE A 83 5.84 -0.03 -6.10
C PHE A 83 6.85 -0.73 -6.99
N ILE A 84 8.13 -0.32 -6.92
CA ILE A 84 9.22 -1.01 -7.65
C ILE A 84 9.21 -2.49 -7.25
N GLY A 85 9.18 -3.37 -8.25
CA GLY A 85 9.02 -4.80 -8.06
C GLY A 85 7.60 -5.33 -8.29
N PHE A 86 6.61 -4.44 -8.40
CA PHE A 86 5.19 -4.80 -8.57
C PHE A 86 4.58 -4.18 -9.82
N GLY A 87 3.39 -4.64 -10.20
CA GLY A 87 2.61 -4.08 -11.29
C GLY A 87 3.41 -3.86 -12.57
N ARG A 88 3.25 -2.69 -13.15
CA ARG A 88 3.95 -2.24 -14.36
C ARG A 88 5.29 -1.56 -14.10
N SER A 89 5.66 -1.36 -12.83
CA SER A 89 6.98 -0.82 -12.45
C SER A 89 8.11 -1.78 -12.77
N ASP A 90 9.31 -1.22 -12.96
CA ASP A 90 10.53 -2.02 -13.13
C ASP A 90 10.75 -2.93 -11.91
N LYS A 91 11.36 -4.07 -12.12
CA LYS A 91 11.62 -5.07 -11.10
C LYS A 91 13.12 -5.34 -11.02
N LEU A 92 13.63 -5.48 -9.80
CA LEU A 92 14.99 -5.91 -9.57
C LEU A 92 15.00 -7.44 -9.42
N ALA A 93 15.86 -8.10 -10.16
CA ALA A 93 15.91 -9.58 -10.18
C ALA A 93 16.48 -10.19 -8.89
N GLU A 94 17.15 -9.36 -8.08
CA GLU A 94 17.81 -9.78 -6.85
C GLU A 94 16.91 -9.44 -5.64
N ARG A 95 16.56 -10.45 -4.82
CA ARG A 95 15.79 -10.26 -3.59
C ARG A 95 16.44 -9.26 -2.63
N GLY A 96 17.76 -9.33 -2.46
CA GLY A 96 18.52 -8.42 -1.58
C GLY A 96 18.67 -6.98 -2.09
N ALA A 97 18.11 -6.66 -3.27
CA ALA A 97 18.11 -5.30 -3.81
C ALA A 97 16.96 -4.43 -3.27
N TYR A 98 16.00 -5.04 -2.61
CA TYR A 98 14.86 -4.34 -2.02
C TYR A 98 15.12 -4.03 -0.55
N SER A 99 14.76 -2.84 -0.12
CA SER A 99 14.73 -2.44 1.28
C SER A 99 13.54 -1.53 1.56
N TYR A 100 13.13 -1.45 2.82
CA TYR A 100 12.04 -0.57 3.22
C TYR A 100 12.37 0.90 2.89
N ASP A 101 13.61 1.35 3.21
CA ASP A 101 14.03 2.73 2.95
C ASP A 101 14.07 3.06 1.44
N ALA A 102 14.45 2.11 0.58
CA ALA A 102 14.42 2.29 -0.86
C ALA A 102 12.98 2.54 -1.36
N HIS A 103 12.00 1.76 -0.89
CA HIS A 103 10.59 1.97 -1.25
C HIS A 103 10.06 3.32 -0.78
N VAL A 104 10.44 3.77 0.41
CA VAL A 104 10.11 5.12 0.91
C VAL A 104 10.70 6.19 -0.01
N GLY A 105 11.99 6.07 -0.36
CA GLY A 105 12.67 7.01 -1.25
C GLY A 105 12.04 7.06 -2.65
N TRP A 106 11.69 5.91 -3.23
CA TRP A 106 11.04 5.84 -4.55
C TRP A 106 9.64 6.48 -4.52
N LEU A 107 8.85 6.22 -3.47
CA LEU A 107 7.53 6.85 -3.34
C LEU A 107 7.64 8.35 -3.10
N ALA A 108 8.57 8.81 -2.26
CA ALA A 108 8.81 10.24 -2.02
C ALA A 108 9.18 10.95 -3.33
N SER A 109 10.07 10.36 -4.13
CA SER A 109 10.45 10.87 -5.45
C SER A 109 9.26 10.96 -6.41
N LEU A 110 8.38 9.94 -6.44
CA LEU A 110 7.16 9.99 -7.25
C LEU A 110 6.24 11.14 -6.82
N VAL A 111 6.01 11.30 -5.51
CA VAL A 111 5.17 12.38 -4.95
C VAL A 111 5.70 13.75 -5.35
N GLU A 112 7.01 13.95 -5.29
CA GLU A 112 7.68 15.18 -5.68
C GLU A 112 7.60 15.45 -7.19
N GLN A 113 7.92 14.45 -8.02
CA GLN A 113 7.94 14.60 -9.48
C GLN A 113 6.54 14.86 -10.06
N LEU A 114 5.50 14.27 -9.45
CA LEU A 114 4.11 14.52 -9.84
C LEU A 114 3.55 15.81 -9.24
N GLY A 115 4.31 16.49 -8.37
CA GLY A 115 3.89 17.71 -7.68
C GLY A 115 2.62 17.50 -6.86
N LEU A 116 2.51 16.36 -6.16
CA LEU A 116 1.30 16.04 -5.40
C LEU A 116 1.20 16.92 -4.18
N GLU A 117 0.09 17.65 -4.08
CA GLU A 117 -0.29 18.51 -2.96
C GLU A 117 -1.73 18.20 -2.54
N ARG A 118 -2.14 18.65 -1.36
CA ARG A 118 -3.47 18.38 -0.79
C ARG A 118 -3.85 16.89 -0.88
N VAL A 119 -2.91 16.04 -0.46
CA VAL A 119 -2.99 14.59 -0.57
C VAL A 119 -3.81 14.00 0.57
N THR A 120 -4.83 13.21 0.25
CA THR A 120 -5.41 12.22 1.15
C THR A 120 -4.69 10.89 0.89
N LEU A 121 -3.92 10.44 1.87
CA LEU A 121 -3.25 9.14 1.82
C LEU A 121 -4.27 8.02 2.07
N VAL A 122 -4.36 7.08 1.15
CA VAL A 122 -5.13 5.83 1.31
C VAL A 122 -4.14 4.68 1.26
N CYS A 123 -4.02 3.94 2.33
CA CYS A 123 -2.96 2.93 2.43
C CYS A 123 -3.48 1.62 3.02
N GLN A 124 -3.03 0.51 2.43
CA GLN A 124 -3.32 -0.84 2.85
C GLN A 124 -2.03 -1.63 2.92
N ASP A 125 -1.90 -2.55 3.88
CA ASP A 125 -0.75 -3.44 4.06
C ASP A 125 0.57 -2.62 4.04
N TRP A 126 1.57 -2.96 3.22
CA TRP A 126 2.81 -2.20 3.03
C TRP A 126 2.62 -0.76 2.56
N GLY A 127 1.48 -0.44 1.97
CA GLY A 127 1.15 0.95 1.64
C GLY A 127 1.13 1.85 2.87
N GLY A 128 0.80 1.32 4.05
CA GLY A 128 0.85 2.05 5.31
C GLY A 128 2.28 2.37 5.76
N PRO A 129 3.12 1.37 6.04
CA PRO A 129 4.51 1.60 6.43
C PRO A 129 5.25 2.56 5.49
N ILE A 130 5.14 2.37 4.16
CA ILE A 130 5.81 3.22 3.18
C ILE A 130 5.17 4.62 3.12
N GLY A 131 3.83 4.70 3.01
CA GLY A 131 3.12 5.96 2.85
C GLY A 131 3.19 6.86 4.08
N LEU A 132 3.09 6.30 5.29
CA LEU A 132 3.19 7.04 6.54
C LEU A 132 4.60 7.60 6.77
N ARG A 133 5.65 6.91 6.30
CA ARG A 133 7.01 7.48 6.32
C ARG A 133 7.14 8.66 5.36
N VAL A 134 6.59 8.58 4.15
CA VAL A 134 6.59 9.72 3.22
C VAL A 134 5.76 10.87 3.79
N LEU A 135 4.61 10.60 4.42
CA LEU A 135 3.84 11.60 5.14
C LEU A 135 4.69 12.28 6.22
N ALA A 136 5.41 11.50 7.03
CA ALA A 136 6.24 12.06 8.10
C ALA A 136 7.41 12.93 7.59
N GLN A 137 7.96 12.60 6.42
CA GLN A 137 9.01 13.41 5.75
C GLN A 137 8.47 14.70 5.11
N GLN A 138 7.21 14.70 4.63
CA GLN A 138 6.60 15.80 3.87
C GLN A 138 5.18 16.13 4.37
N PRO A 139 4.98 16.36 5.70
CA PRO A 139 3.64 16.43 6.29
C PRO A 139 2.76 17.55 5.72
N GLN A 140 3.38 18.61 5.18
CA GLN A 140 2.65 19.73 4.58
C GLN A 140 1.83 19.33 3.35
N ARG A 141 2.24 18.30 2.61
CA ARG A 141 1.55 17.81 1.40
C ARG A 141 0.26 17.04 1.70
N PHE A 142 0.18 16.43 2.90
CA PHE A 142 -0.92 15.54 3.27
C PHE A 142 -1.96 16.26 4.10
N ARG A 143 -3.22 16.13 3.73
CA ARG A 143 -4.35 16.76 4.42
C ARG A 143 -5.24 15.78 5.18
N ALA A 144 -5.18 14.49 4.85
CA ALA A 144 -5.93 13.44 5.53
C ALA A 144 -5.28 12.06 5.30
N VAL A 145 -5.68 11.07 6.11
CA VAL A 145 -5.28 9.67 5.97
C VAL A 145 -6.50 8.77 6.09
N LEU A 146 -6.62 7.79 5.20
CA LEU A 146 -7.46 6.61 5.33
C LEU A 146 -6.55 5.38 5.47
N ALA A 147 -6.42 4.89 6.68
CA ALA A 147 -5.69 3.65 6.98
C ALA A 147 -6.65 2.47 6.91
N ALA A 148 -6.37 1.50 6.04
CA ALA A 148 -7.20 0.33 5.78
C ALA A 148 -6.35 -0.93 5.85
N ASN A 149 -6.65 -1.87 6.74
CA ASN A 149 -5.91 -3.13 6.92
C ASN A 149 -4.39 -2.96 6.79
N THR A 150 -3.81 -2.09 7.62
CA THR A 150 -2.39 -1.75 7.61
C THR A 150 -1.80 -1.67 9.00
N LEU A 151 -0.50 -1.44 9.10
CA LEU A 151 0.27 -1.48 10.34
C LEU A 151 1.43 -0.48 10.31
N LEU A 152 1.98 -0.16 11.48
CA LEU A 152 3.23 0.60 11.60
C LEU A 152 4.00 0.14 12.85
N PRO A 153 4.69 -1.02 12.79
CA PRO A 153 5.38 -1.57 13.96
C PRO A 153 6.54 -0.70 14.42
N ASN A 154 6.65 -0.49 15.74
CA ASN A 154 7.74 0.24 16.38
C ASN A 154 8.32 -0.49 17.59
N CYS A 155 7.82 -1.72 17.86
CA CYS A 155 8.21 -2.55 19.01
C CYS A 155 8.00 -1.88 20.37
N GLU A 156 7.05 -0.94 20.47
CA GLU A 156 6.57 -0.38 21.72
C GLU A 156 5.28 -1.10 22.15
N PRO A 157 5.00 -1.19 23.46
CA PRO A 157 3.73 -1.71 23.93
C PRO A 157 2.54 -0.94 23.32
N PRO A 158 1.42 -1.62 23.04
CA PRO A 158 0.23 -0.93 22.57
C PRO A 158 -0.32 0.02 23.65
N PRO A 159 -1.15 1.00 23.28
CA PRO A 159 -1.86 1.84 24.22
C PRO A 159 -2.66 1.01 25.24
N ARG A 160 -2.84 1.53 26.45
CA ARG A 160 -3.59 0.83 27.50
C ARG A 160 -5.00 0.45 27.02
N GLY A 161 -5.35 -0.82 27.13
CA GLY A 161 -6.66 -1.37 26.73
C GLY A 161 -6.73 -1.77 25.25
N VAL A 162 -5.68 -1.57 24.49
CA VAL A 162 -5.56 -2.07 23.10
C VAL A 162 -4.87 -3.45 23.16
N ALA A 163 -5.40 -4.41 22.41
CA ALA A 163 -4.81 -5.74 22.31
C ALA A 163 -3.42 -5.71 21.67
N ASP A 164 -2.53 -6.57 22.16
CA ASP A 164 -1.24 -6.79 21.51
C ASP A 164 -1.45 -7.30 20.08
N TRP A 165 -0.59 -6.82 19.21
CA TRP A 165 -0.54 -7.34 17.84
C TRP A 165 0.07 -8.74 17.85
N PRO A 166 -0.62 -9.76 17.30
CA PRO A 166 -0.10 -11.12 17.27
C PRO A 166 1.01 -11.22 16.22
N GLY A 167 2.23 -10.86 16.59
CA GLY A 167 3.42 -10.92 15.72
C GLY A 167 3.64 -12.29 15.09
N THR A 168 3.13 -13.35 15.70
CA THR A 168 3.25 -14.73 15.22
C THR A 168 2.66 -14.96 13.83
N VAL A 169 1.62 -14.22 13.41
CA VAL A 169 1.05 -14.30 12.05
C VAL A 169 2.09 -13.82 11.03
N ILE A 170 2.72 -12.69 11.33
CA ILE A 170 3.78 -12.15 10.47
C ILE A 170 5.04 -13.00 10.51
N GLU A 171 5.44 -13.49 11.68
CA GLU A 171 6.60 -14.39 11.80
C GLU A 171 6.42 -15.65 10.95
N ASN A 172 5.23 -16.26 10.97
CA ASN A 172 4.92 -17.42 10.13
C ASN A 172 4.95 -17.07 8.63
N TRP A 173 4.43 -15.90 8.25
CA TRP A 173 4.48 -15.42 6.87
C TRP A 173 5.93 -15.17 6.42
N VAL A 174 6.73 -14.51 7.24
CA VAL A 174 8.17 -14.29 6.99
C VAL A 174 8.91 -15.62 6.84
N ALA A 175 8.65 -16.59 7.71
CA ALA A 175 9.26 -17.91 7.62
C ALA A 175 8.89 -18.65 6.33
N THR A 176 7.61 -18.58 5.93
CA THR A 176 7.08 -19.16 4.69
C THR A 176 7.77 -18.54 3.46
N ALA A 177 7.81 -17.22 3.40
CA ALA A 177 8.44 -16.50 2.28
C ALA A 177 9.95 -16.71 2.21
N ASN A 178 10.60 -16.87 3.37
CA ASN A 178 12.05 -17.17 3.42
C ASN A 178 12.39 -18.57 2.93
N ALA A 179 11.52 -19.53 3.16
CA ALA A 179 11.70 -20.91 2.68
C ALA A 179 11.32 -21.09 1.21
N ALA A 180 10.54 -20.17 0.64
CA ALA A 180 10.04 -20.27 -0.72
C ALA A 180 11.07 -19.80 -1.76
N THR A 181 11.11 -20.49 -2.90
CA THR A 181 11.82 -20.06 -4.12
C THR A 181 10.89 -19.35 -5.10
N ASP A 182 9.58 -19.53 -4.95
CA ASP A 182 8.53 -18.87 -5.68
C ASP A 182 7.28 -18.75 -4.78
N LEU A 183 6.48 -17.71 -5.00
CA LEU A 183 5.21 -17.49 -4.30
C LEU A 183 4.07 -17.34 -5.30
N PRO A 184 2.98 -18.11 -5.15
CA PRO A 184 1.82 -18.06 -6.05
C PRO A 184 0.93 -16.85 -5.69
N VAL A 185 1.13 -15.70 -6.37
CA VAL A 185 0.51 -14.41 -6.04
C VAL A 185 -1.01 -14.50 -5.98
N SER A 186 -1.65 -15.02 -7.01
CA SER A 186 -3.12 -15.16 -7.04
C SER A 186 -3.66 -16.07 -5.93
N ALA A 187 -2.94 -17.15 -5.61
CA ALA A 187 -3.34 -18.06 -4.53
C ALA A 187 -3.19 -17.41 -3.14
N ILE A 188 -2.16 -16.58 -2.93
CA ILE A 188 -1.99 -15.80 -1.69
C ILE A 188 -3.17 -14.85 -1.54
N ILE A 189 -3.49 -14.06 -2.58
CA ILE A 189 -4.61 -13.11 -2.56
C ILE A 189 -5.93 -13.84 -2.28
N ALA A 190 -6.20 -14.93 -2.98
CA ALA A 190 -7.41 -15.73 -2.75
C ALA A 190 -7.49 -16.29 -1.33
N GLY A 191 -6.35 -16.71 -0.77
CA GLY A 191 -6.28 -17.35 0.56
C GLY A 191 -6.51 -16.41 1.74
N VAL A 192 -6.33 -15.09 1.55
CA VAL A 192 -6.53 -14.07 2.59
C VAL A 192 -7.75 -13.18 2.33
N CYS A 193 -8.47 -13.40 1.24
CA CYS A 193 -9.82 -12.89 1.02
C CYS A 193 -10.84 -13.81 1.68
N ARG A 194 -11.89 -13.23 2.24
CA ARG A 194 -13.05 -13.98 2.74
C ARG A 194 -13.88 -14.57 1.60
N ASN A 195 -14.06 -13.77 0.57
CA ASN A 195 -14.73 -14.14 -0.68
C ASN A 195 -13.68 -14.09 -1.81
N PRO A 196 -13.14 -15.24 -2.24
CA PRO A 196 -12.07 -15.26 -3.24
C PRO A 196 -12.46 -14.51 -4.52
N PRO A 197 -11.55 -13.72 -5.11
CA PRO A 197 -11.80 -13.00 -6.36
C PRO A 197 -12.11 -13.95 -7.52
N SER A 198 -12.75 -13.43 -8.57
CA SER A 198 -13.00 -14.19 -9.81
C SER A 198 -11.69 -14.66 -10.46
N ALA A 199 -11.75 -15.73 -11.24
CA ALA A 199 -10.59 -16.25 -11.97
C ALA A 199 -9.93 -15.16 -12.86
N ALA A 200 -10.74 -14.26 -13.44
CA ALA A 200 -10.23 -13.15 -14.25
C ALA A 200 -9.47 -12.12 -13.42
N ALA A 201 -9.96 -11.82 -12.19
CA ALA A 201 -9.26 -10.92 -11.26
C ALA A 201 -7.97 -11.56 -10.74
N LEU A 202 -7.99 -12.85 -10.40
CA LEU A 202 -6.80 -13.60 -9.98
C LEU A 202 -5.73 -13.61 -11.09
N ALA A 203 -6.12 -13.83 -12.33
CA ALA A 203 -5.20 -13.75 -13.48
C ALA A 203 -4.61 -12.34 -13.66
N ALA A 204 -5.36 -11.28 -13.32
CA ALA A 204 -4.85 -9.92 -13.36
C ALA A 204 -3.82 -9.66 -12.26
N TYR A 205 -3.95 -10.24 -11.07
CA TYR A 205 -2.91 -10.16 -10.04
C TYR A 205 -1.62 -10.90 -10.43
N ASP A 206 -1.71 -11.98 -11.21
CA ASP A 206 -0.53 -12.69 -11.74
C ASP A 206 0.10 -12.01 -12.97
N ALA A 207 -0.61 -11.09 -13.62
CA ALA A 207 -0.14 -10.46 -14.87
C ALA A 207 1.27 -9.83 -14.75
N PRO A 208 1.67 -9.17 -13.65
CA PRO A 208 3.00 -8.59 -13.49
C PRO A 208 4.15 -9.61 -13.42
N PHE A 209 3.86 -10.89 -13.19
CA PHE A 209 4.82 -11.89 -12.75
C PHE A 209 4.88 -13.09 -13.71
N PRO A 210 5.51 -12.96 -14.89
CA PRO A 210 5.57 -14.04 -15.88
C PRO A 210 6.39 -15.26 -15.43
N ASP A 211 7.34 -15.06 -14.52
CA ASP A 211 8.23 -16.09 -13.97
C ASP A 211 8.71 -15.72 -12.54
N ALA A 212 9.40 -16.64 -11.88
CA ALA A 212 9.90 -16.45 -10.51
C ALA A 212 10.90 -15.28 -10.37
N ARG A 213 11.65 -14.93 -11.43
CA ARG A 213 12.60 -13.81 -11.39
C ARG A 213 11.89 -12.46 -11.22
N HIS A 214 10.68 -12.34 -11.74
CA HIS A 214 9.84 -11.13 -11.59
C HIS A 214 9.20 -11.02 -10.20
N LYS A 215 9.31 -12.05 -9.35
CA LYS A 215 8.74 -12.11 -8.00
C LYS A 215 9.76 -11.84 -6.88
N ALA A 216 10.96 -11.34 -7.21
CA ALA A 216 11.99 -11.07 -6.20
C ALA A 216 11.52 -10.09 -5.10
N ALA A 217 10.69 -9.08 -5.45
CA ALA A 217 10.07 -8.18 -4.49
C ALA A 217 9.05 -8.91 -3.60
N VAL A 218 8.19 -9.74 -4.19
CA VAL A 218 7.19 -10.55 -3.46
C VAL A 218 7.87 -11.42 -2.40
N LEU A 219 9.00 -12.03 -2.75
CA LEU A 219 9.80 -12.81 -1.81
C LEU A 219 10.53 -11.96 -0.76
N ALA A 220 10.87 -10.70 -1.09
CA ALA A 220 11.62 -9.82 -0.19
C ALA A 220 10.74 -9.19 0.90
N PHE A 221 9.55 -8.69 0.53
CA PHE A 221 8.71 -7.84 1.37
C PHE A 221 8.38 -8.42 2.74
N PRO A 222 7.98 -9.68 2.90
CA PRO A 222 7.70 -10.24 4.22
C PRO A 222 8.85 -10.07 5.21
N GLY A 223 10.09 -10.28 4.74
CA GLY A 223 11.29 -10.13 5.56
C GLY A 223 11.68 -8.67 5.88
N LEU A 224 11.10 -7.69 5.20
CA LEU A 224 11.35 -6.27 5.44
C LEU A 224 10.46 -5.69 6.55
N ILE A 225 9.39 -6.37 6.99
CA ILE A 225 8.54 -5.90 8.08
C ILE A 225 9.35 -5.90 9.39
N PRO A 226 9.56 -4.74 10.01
CA PRO A 226 10.35 -4.66 11.23
C PRO A 226 9.51 -5.08 12.44
N ILE A 227 9.72 -6.30 12.93
CA ILE A 227 8.96 -6.91 14.05
C ILE A 227 9.80 -7.15 15.30
N ARG A 228 11.09 -6.83 15.26
CA ARG A 228 12.00 -6.90 16.42
C ARG A 228 12.79 -5.60 16.56
N PRO A 229 13.14 -5.19 17.79
CA PRO A 229 13.75 -3.89 18.08
C PRO A 229 15.05 -3.59 17.30
N GLU A 230 15.82 -4.62 16.98
CA GLU A 230 17.10 -4.52 16.26
C GLU A 230 16.94 -4.46 14.74
N MET A 231 15.75 -4.70 14.20
CA MET A 231 15.53 -4.73 12.75
C MET A 231 15.62 -3.33 12.14
N PRO A 232 16.19 -3.23 10.91
CA PRO A 232 16.15 -1.99 10.14
C PRO A 232 14.71 -1.48 10.02
N GLY A 233 14.53 -0.19 10.24
CA GLY A 233 13.22 0.46 10.11
C GLY A 233 12.50 0.75 11.42
N ILE A 234 12.83 0.10 12.54
CA ILE A 234 12.20 0.38 13.84
C ILE A 234 12.46 1.81 14.32
N ALA A 235 13.71 2.27 14.25
CA ALA A 235 14.06 3.63 14.64
C ALA A 235 13.27 4.68 13.85
N GLN A 236 13.23 4.51 12.53
CA GLN A 236 12.48 5.39 11.63
C GLN A 236 10.96 5.31 11.87
N ASN A 237 10.41 4.13 12.17
CA ASN A 237 8.99 4.01 12.52
C ASN A 237 8.67 4.74 13.82
N ARG A 238 9.58 4.77 14.81
CA ARG A 238 9.41 5.59 16.03
C ARG A 238 9.38 7.08 15.70
N GLU A 239 10.24 7.54 14.80
CA GLU A 239 10.22 8.94 14.32
C GLU A 239 8.89 9.26 13.61
N VAL A 240 8.36 8.33 12.78
CA VAL A 240 7.04 8.48 12.17
C VAL A 240 5.95 8.60 13.22
N TRP A 241 5.95 7.75 14.24
CA TRP A 241 5.00 7.85 15.34
C TRP A 241 5.08 9.19 16.05
N ALA A 242 6.28 9.74 16.29
CA ALA A 242 6.43 11.06 16.88
C ALA A 242 5.81 12.19 16.02
N VAL A 243 5.71 12.01 14.69
CA VAL A 243 4.96 12.92 13.81
C VAL A 243 3.47 12.65 13.87
N LEU A 244 3.04 11.38 13.81
CA LEU A 244 1.63 11.00 13.83
C LEU A 244 0.94 11.39 15.14
N GLU A 245 1.63 11.33 16.27
CA GLU A 245 1.14 11.78 17.59
C GLU A 245 0.91 13.30 17.70
N ARG A 246 1.34 14.03 16.67
CA ARG A 246 1.06 15.47 16.51
C ARG A 246 0.21 15.78 15.27
N PHE A 247 -0.21 14.74 14.54
CA PHE A 247 -1.01 14.90 13.32
C PHE A 247 -2.48 15.12 13.68
N THR A 248 -2.95 16.36 13.52
CA THR A 248 -4.31 16.79 13.87
C THR A 248 -5.28 16.81 12.70
N ARG A 249 -4.80 16.60 11.46
CA ARG A 249 -5.65 16.50 10.28
C ARG A 249 -6.44 15.18 10.31
N PRO A 250 -7.59 15.08 9.63
CA PRO A 250 -8.43 13.89 9.66
C PRO A 250 -7.65 12.59 9.40
N PHE A 251 -7.77 11.63 10.33
CA PHE A 251 -7.18 10.30 10.23
C PHE A 251 -8.28 9.27 10.47
N VAL A 252 -8.76 8.65 9.40
CA VAL A 252 -9.82 7.63 9.45
C VAL A 252 -9.22 6.25 9.35
N THR A 253 -9.74 5.30 10.12
CA THR A 253 -9.45 3.88 9.97
C THR A 253 -10.66 3.16 9.38
N ALA A 254 -10.43 2.31 8.37
CA ALA A 254 -11.43 1.45 7.77
C ALA A 254 -10.84 0.04 7.66
N PHE A 255 -11.04 -0.77 8.68
CA PHE A 255 -10.49 -2.12 8.76
C PHE A 255 -11.58 -3.14 8.55
N SER A 256 -11.27 -4.27 7.92
CA SER A 256 -12.23 -5.35 7.70
C SER A 256 -12.45 -6.17 8.97
N ASP A 257 -13.59 -6.86 9.02
CA ASP A 257 -13.94 -7.75 10.11
C ASP A 257 -13.31 -9.16 10.01
N GLY A 258 -12.63 -9.43 8.90
CA GLY A 258 -12.03 -10.73 8.61
C GLY A 258 -10.52 -10.74 8.42
N ASP A 259 -9.79 -9.65 8.75
CA ASP A 259 -8.33 -9.61 8.67
C ASP A 259 -7.66 -9.77 10.05
N PRO A 260 -7.21 -10.97 10.43
CA PRO A 260 -6.53 -11.18 11.70
C PRO A 260 -5.12 -10.58 11.74
N THR A 261 -4.55 -10.24 10.58
CA THR A 261 -3.15 -9.80 10.47
C THR A 261 -2.97 -8.38 10.98
N THR A 262 -3.90 -7.48 10.65
CA THR A 262 -3.76 -6.06 10.96
C THR A 262 -4.82 -5.52 11.91
N ALA A 263 -5.85 -6.30 12.26
CA ALA A 263 -7.00 -5.84 13.04
C ALA A 263 -6.67 -4.97 14.27
N PRO A 264 -5.71 -5.33 15.14
CA PRO A 264 -5.39 -4.53 16.33
C PRO A 264 -4.87 -3.12 16.00
N TRP A 265 -4.31 -2.91 14.82
CA TRP A 265 -3.74 -1.63 14.44
C TRP A 265 -4.79 -0.53 14.26
N ALA A 266 -6.05 -0.88 14.00
CA ALA A 266 -7.13 0.09 13.96
C ALA A 266 -7.21 0.90 15.27
N GLU A 267 -7.19 0.19 16.41
CA GLU A 267 -7.27 0.81 17.73
C GLU A 267 -5.97 1.53 18.10
N VAL A 268 -4.80 0.99 17.71
CA VAL A 268 -3.50 1.68 17.93
C VAL A 268 -3.50 3.05 17.25
N PHE A 269 -3.91 3.13 15.97
CA PHE A 269 -4.01 4.41 15.26
C PHE A 269 -5.02 5.35 15.91
N ARG A 270 -6.21 4.87 16.27
CA ARG A 270 -7.25 5.68 16.92
C ARG A 270 -6.80 6.24 18.27
N ALA A 271 -6.06 5.46 19.04
CA ALA A 271 -5.60 5.86 20.36
C ALA A 271 -4.40 6.83 20.32
N ARG A 272 -3.52 6.73 19.31
CA ARG A 272 -2.27 7.49 19.28
C ARG A 272 -2.33 8.74 18.38
N VAL A 273 -3.20 8.76 17.35
CA VAL A 273 -3.23 9.86 16.38
C VAL A 273 -4.32 10.86 16.76
N PRO A 274 -4.00 12.11 17.16
CA PRO A 274 -5.01 13.10 17.56
C PRO A 274 -6.05 13.37 16.47
N GLY A 275 -5.66 13.38 15.22
CA GLY A 275 -6.56 13.55 14.08
C GLY A 275 -7.59 12.44 13.88
N ALA A 276 -7.48 11.33 14.61
CA ALA A 276 -8.47 10.24 14.60
C ALA A 276 -9.66 10.54 15.53
N ALA A 277 -9.49 11.41 16.53
CA ALA A 277 -10.55 11.69 17.48
C ALA A 277 -11.80 12.28 16.79
N GLY A 278 -12.98 11.68 17.05
CA GLY A 278 -14.26 12.14 16.49
C GLY A 278 -14.45 11.88 14.99
N GLN A 279 -13.56 11.10 14.36
CA GLN A 279 -13.72 10.72 12.95
C GLN A 279 -14.69 9.54 12.79
N PRO A 280 -15.36 9.43 11.62
CA PRO A 280 -16.27 8.34 11.30
C PRO A 280 -15.46 7.10 10.88
N HIS A 281 -14.82 6.45 11.85
CA HIS A 281 -14.14 5.19 11.60
C HIS A 281 -15.11 4.10 11.15
N ALA A 282 -14.68 3.23 10.26
CA ALA A 282 -15.52 2.17 9.72
C ALA A 282 -14.96 0.77 10.03
N VAL A 283 -15.85 -0.19 10.17
CA VAL A 283 -15.54 -1.62 10.05
C VAL A 283 -16.13 -2.09 8.73
N ILE A 284 -15.28 -2.47 7.81
CA ILE A 284 -15.68 -3.01 6.51
C ILE A 284 -16.06 -4.48 6.71
N ARG A 285 -17.36 -4.76 6.63
CA ARG A 285 -17.90 -6.10 6.90
C ARG A 285 -17.76 -7.01 5.69
N ASP A 286 -17.69 -8.30 5.99
CA ASP A 286 -17.64 -9.36 4.99
C ASP A 286 -16.44 -9.24 4.03
N ALA A 287 -15.29 -8.88 4.59
CA ALA A 287 -14.03 -8.77 3.85
C ALA A 287 -12.85 -9.34 4.67
N GLY A 288 -11.87 -9.88 3.98
CA GLY A 288 -10.58 -10.30 4.50
C GLY A 288 -9.52 -9.20 4.37
N HIS A 289 -8.27 -9.60 4.14
CA HIS A 289 -7.13 -8.67 4.10
C HIS A 289 -7.21 -7.68 2.92
N PHE A 290 -7.65 -8.12 1.72
CA PHE A 290 -7.79 -7.27 0.54
C PHE A 290 -9.21 -6.68 0.43
N LEU A 291 -9.60 -5.87 1.42
CA LEU A 291 -10.94 -5.29 1.51
C LEU A 291 -11.34 -4.47 0.28
N GLN A 292 -10.40 -3.87 -0.44
CA GLN A 292 -10.65 -3.16 -1.70
C GLN A 292 -11.15 -4.09 -2.80
N GLU A 293 -10.66 -5.33 -2.78
CA GLU A 293 -11.09 -6.35 -3.74
C GLU A 293 -12.51 -6.82 -3.43
N GLU A 294 -12.82 -7.03 -2.17
CA GLU A 294 -14.08 -7.64 -1.73
C GLU A 294 -15.20 -6.61 -1.57
N GLN A 295 -14.91 -5.48 -0.91
CA GLN A 295 -15.85 -4.43 -0.52
C GLN A 295 -15.42 -3.05 -1.01
N GLY A 296 -15.01 -2.96 -2.28
CA GLY A 296 -14.49 -1.72 -2.87
C GLY A 296 -15.50 -0.57 -2.86
N GLU A 297 -16.80 -0.86 -3.00
CA GLU A 297 -17.86 0.15 -2.93
C GLU A 297 -17.97 0.74 -1.52
N ALA A 298 -18.04 -0.10 -0.49
CA ALA A 298 -18.14 0.33 0.90
C ALA A 298 -16.91 1.14 1.35
N LEU A 299 -15.70 0.69 0.97
CA LEU A 299 -14.48 1.46 1.24
C LEU A 299 -14.46 2.79 0.49
N GLY A 300 -14.97 2.80 -0.74
CA GLY A 300 -15.12 4.00 -1.57
C GLY A 300 -16.01 5.05 -0.92
N GLU A 301 -17.14 4.67 -0.31
CA GLU A 301 -18.02 5.58 0.43
C GLU A 301 -17.28 6.25 1.59
N VAL A 302 -16.54 5.49 2.40
CA VAL A 302 -15.71 6.02 3.50
C VAL A 302 -14.66 7.00 2.97
N LEU A 303 -13.99 6.65 1.86
CA LEU A 303 -12.99 7.51 1.24
C LEU A 303 -13.61 8.82 0.73
N LEU A 304 -14.74 8.75 0.04
CA LEU A 304 -15.42 9.94 -0.50
C LEU A 304 -15.91 10.87 0.59
N GLU A 305 -16.40 10.33 1.70
CA GLU A 305 -16.76 11.16 2.87
C GLU A 305 -15.52 11.87 3.42
N LEU A 306 -14.39 11.15 3.61
CA LEU A 306 -13.14 11.74 4.06
C LEU A 306 -12.63 12.83 3.11
N LEU A 307 -12.63 12.57 1.80
CA LEU A 307 -12.19 13.54 0.79
C LEU A 307 -13.00 14.85 0.86
N ARG A 308 -14.34 14.75 0.95
CA ARG A 308 -15.22 15.94 1.04
C ARG A 308 -14.99 16.73 2.33
N ARG A 309 -14.73 16.07 3.45
CA ARG A 309 -14.48 16.71 4.76
C ARG A 309 -13.10 17.37 4.83
N ALA A 310 -12.13 16.84 4.10
CA ALA A 310 -10.78 17.36 4.07
C ALA A 310 -10.55 18.44 2.99
N SER A 311 -11.49 18.67 2.09
CA SER A 311 -11.41 19.65 0.98
C SER A 311 -11.54 21.10 1.42
#